data_c0ba9837366322e71979481ec2f4ee5e
#
_entry.id   c0ba9837366322e71979481ec2f4ee5e
#
_cell.length_a   1.000
_cell.length_b   1.000
_cell.length_c   1.000
_cell.angle_alpha   90.00
_cell.angle_beta   90.00
_cell.angle_gamma   90.00
#
_symmetry.space_group_name_H-M   'P 1'
#
loop_
_entity.id
_entity.type
_entity.pdbx_description
1 polymer ?
#
loop_
_entity_poly.entity_id
_entity_poly.type
_entity_poly.pdbx_seq_one_letter_code
_entity_poly.pdbx_strand_id
1 'polypeptide(L)'
;MNMGHFKFVIVNLVNQKGREKRVGGELDRVVLRTNLDFVRLNAFDFHKECRTLDWGRLDMLKKQLRSEITEFGFFSSFINSTEHMHKQKGFFRTNCMDCLDRTNVAQSMLAKESLKDQLSYMKIIGNGFEVDSYPELSATFKRIWADNGDECSRQYAGTGALKADYTRFGKRTFSGAWNDCINAFTRYFRNNFADGYRQVTLNISRLCAIF
;
A
#
# COMPACT_ATOMS: atom_id res chain seq x y z
N MET A 1 -9.17 -30.98 5.74
CA MET A 1 -9.48 -29.55 5.67
C MET A 1 -9.20 -29.08 4.26
N ASN A 2 -10.25 -28.74 3.52
CA ASN A 2 -10.10 -28.18 2.18
C ASN A 2 -9.58 -26.72 2.37
N MET A 3 -8.29 -26.52 2.24
CA MET A 3 -7.73 -25.18 2.14
C MET A 3 -8.24 -24.61 0.82
N GLY A 4 -9.40 -23.95 0.88
CA GLY A 4 -9.92 -23.21 -0.26
C GLY A 4 -8.78 -22.37 -0.82
N HIS A 5 -8.67 -22.37 -2.14
CA HIS A 5 -7.57 -21.76 -2.88
C HIS A 5 -7.42 -20.29 -2.49
N PHE A 6 -6.53 -20.02 -1.53
CA PHE A 6 -6.22 -18.69 -1.06
C PHE A 6 -5.43 -17.99 -2.16
N LYS A 7 -5.98 -16.94 -2.74
CA LYS A 7 -5.38 -16.23 -3.87
C LYS A 7 -4.44 -15.13 -3.40
N PHE A 8 -3.42 -14.89 -4.20
CA PHE A 8 -2.37 -13.92 -3.92
C PHE A 8 -2.13 -13.02 -5.14
N VAL A 9 -2.28 -11.71 -4.97
CA VAL A 9 -1.97 -10.75 -6.03
C VAL A 9 -0.76 -9.92 -5.65
N ILE A 10 0.26 -10.00 -6.47
CA ILE A 10 1.45 -9.13 -6.37
C ILE A 10 1.17 -7.87 -7.18
N VAL A 11 1.08 -6.73 -6.51
CA VAL A 11 0.96 -5.41 -7.14
C VAL A 11 2.33 -4.78 -7.20
N ASN A 12 2.96 -4.86 -8.37
CA ASN A 12 4.29 -4.34 -8.59
C ASN A 12 4.23 -2.88 -9.07
N LEU A 13 4.64 -1.94 -8.20
CA LEU A 13 4.62 -0.49 -8.43
C LEU A 13 5.96 0.06 -8.94
N VAL A 14 6.86 -0.83 -9.31
CA VAL A 14 8.18 -0.49 -9.85
C VAL A 14 8.03 0.14 -11.24
N ASN A 15 8.84 1.17 -11.52
CA ASN A 15 8.85 1.82 -12.82
C ASN A 15 9.24 0.82 -13.91
N GLN A 16 8.49 0.80 -15.00
CA GLN A 16 8.74 -0.12 -16.12
C GLN A 16 9.81 0.38 -17.10
N LYS A 17 10.48 1.50 -16.76
CA LYS A 17 11.59 2.10 -17.50
C LYS A 17 12.78 2.38 -16.60
N GLY A 18 13.95 2.56 -17.21
CA GLY A 18 15.17 2.90 -16.48
C GLY A 18 15.71 1.79 -15.58
N ARG A 19 16.36 2.16 -14.48
CA ARG A 19 17.06 1.22 -13.59
C ARG A 19 16.11 0.26 -12.88
N GLU A 20 14.91 0.70 -12.50
CA GLU A 20 13.93 -0.10 -11.79
C GLU A 20 13.37 -1.25 -12.65
N LYS A 21 13.34 -1.09 -13.99
CA LYS A 21 12.86 -2.11 -14.93
C LYS A 21 13.57 -3.47 -14.74
N ARG A 22 14.85 -3.47 -14.38
CA ARG A 22 15.58 -4.73 -14.17
C ARG A 22 15.02 -5.53 -13.02
N VAL A 23 14.72 -4.86 -11.90
CA VAL A 23 14.14 -5.51 -10.71
C VAL A 23 12.73 -6.01 -11.01
N GLY A 24 11.90 -5.19 -11.68
CA GLY A 24 10.56 -5.60 -12.09
C GLY A 24 10.59 -6.80 -13.03
N GLY A 25 11.47 -6.79 -14.04
CA GLY A 25 11.61 -7.91 -14.99
C GLY A 25 12.11 -9.21 -14.35
N GLU A 26 12.95 -9.14 -13.31
CA GLU A 26 13.33 -10.34 -12.55
C GLU A 26 12.15 -10.89 -11.74
N LEU A 27 11.35 -10.04 -11.13
CA LEU A 27 10.14 -10.45 -10.44
C LEU A 27 9.17 -11.15 -11.41
N ASP A 28 8.92 -10.55 -12.58
CA ASP A 28 8.07 -11.13 -13.62
C ASP A 28 8.57 -12.54 -14.02
N ARG A 29 9.89 -12.67 -14.23
CA ARG A 29 10.51 -13.95 -14.60
C ARG A 29 10.36 -15.01 -13.51
N VAL A 30 10.56 -14.64 -12.25
CA VAL A 30 10.42 -15.58 -11.13
C VAL A 30 8.97 -16.03 -11.00
N VAL A 31 8.00 -15.11 -11.04
CA VAL A 31 6.58 -15.45 -10.94
C VAL A 31 6.15 -16.35 -12.09
N LEU A 32 6.57 -16.08 -13.33
CA LEU A 32 6.28 -16.93 -14.49
C LEU A 32 6.89 -18.33 -14.36
N ARG A 33 8.11 -18.43 -13.82
CA ARG A 33 8.78 -19.74 -13.63
C ARG A 33 8.15 -20.58 -12.55
N THR A 34 7.66 -19.97 -11.47
CA THR A 34 7.02 -20.72 -10.39
C THR A 34 5.66 -21.28 -10.79
N ASN A 35 5.01 -20.69 -11.79
CA ASN A 35 3.72 -21.12 -12.37
C ASN A 35 2.69 -21.56 -11.33
N LEU A 36 2.50 -20.70 -10.31
CA LEU A 36 1.57 -20.96 -9.21
C LEU A 36 0.19 -20.40 -9.57
N ASP A 37 -0.80 -21.27 -9.74
CA ASP A 37 -2.16 -20.91 -10.17
C ASP A 37 -2.86 -19.93 -9.23
N PHE A 38 -2.47 -19.88 -7.97
CA PHE A 38 -3.03 -18.98 -6.97
C PHE A 38 -2.32 -17.62 -6.90
N VAL A 39 -1.25 -17.41 -7.69
CA VAL A 39 -0.47 -16.16 -7.72
C VAL A 39 -0.71 -15.42 -9.02
N ARG A 40 -1.17 -14.17 -8.92
CA ARG A 40 -1.28 -13.25 -10.05
C ARG A 40 -0.35 -12.07 -9.86
N LEU A 41 0.36 -11.70 -10.90
CA LEU A 41 1.18 -10.48 -10.95
C LEU A 41 0.43 -9.37 -11.68
N ASN A 42 0.34 -8.20 -11.06
CA ASN A 42 -0.18 -6.97 -11.65
C ASN A 42 0.91 -5.90 -11.62
N ALA A 43 1.45 -5.56 -12.78
CA ALA A 43 2.44 -4.51 -12.91
C ALA A 43 1.76 -3.16 -13.20
N PHE A 44 2.05 -2.15 -12.38
CA PHE A 44 1.52 -0.81 -12.52
C PHE A 44 2.65 0.21 -12.42
N ASP A 45 3.00 0.87 -13.54
CA ASP A 45 4.04 1.91 -13.58
C ASP A 45 3.53 3.17 -12.87
N PHE A 46 3.72 3.21 -11.54
CA PHE A 46 3.22 4.28 -10.71
C PHE A 46 3.73 5.66 -11.13
N HIS A 47 5.00 5.76 -11.54
CA HIS A 47 5.59 7.03 -11.94
C HIS A 47 5.00 7.55 -13.26
N LYS A 48 4.78 6.65 -14.21
CA LYS A 48 4.16 7.01 -15.50
C LYS A 48 2.70 7.43 -15.31
N GLU A 49 1.94 6.64 -14.57
CA GLU A 49 0.49 6.81 -14.44
C GLU A 49 0.11 7.93 -13.45
N CYS A 50 0.88 8.11 -12.37
CA CYS A 50 0.59 9.10 -11.31
C CYS A 50 1.55 10.31 -11.33
N ARG A 51 2.11 10.65 -12.50
CA ARG A 51 3.14 11.69 -12.66
C ARG A 51 2.71 13.07 -12.16
N THR A 52 1.46 13.41 -12.30
CA THR A 52 0.88 14.72 -11.92
C THR A 52 0.26 14.73 -10.53
N LEU A 53 0.48 13.69 -9.70
CA LEU A 53 -0.22 13.50 -8.43
C LEU A 53 -1.76 13.43 -8.61
N ASP A 54 -2.20 13.07 -9.79
CA ASP A 54 -3.60 12.86 -10.09
C ASP A 54 -4.05 11.49 -9.54
N TRP A 55 -4.70 11.54 -8.38
CA TRP A 55 -5.24 10.35 -7.72
C TRP A 55 -6.34 9.67 -8.54
N GLY A 56 -6.96 10.38 -9.47
CA GLY A 56 -7.90 9.80 -10.43
C GLY A 56 -7.28 8.69 -11.27
N ARG A 57 -5.95 8.69 -11.41
CA ARG A 57 -5.22 7.62 -12.10
C ARG A 57 -5.03 6.35 -11.26
N LEU A 58 -5.16 6.42 -9.94
CA LEU A 58 -5.27 5.23 -9.10
C LEU A 58 -6.56 4.44 -9.37
N ASP A 59 -7.58 5.09 -9.94
CA ASP A 59 -8.78 4.41 -10.39
C ASP A 59 -8.49 3.38 -11.48
N MET A 60 -7.41 3.56 -12.25
CA MET A 60 -6.97 2.55 -13.22
C MET A 60 -6.47 1.29 -12.48
N LEU A 61 -5.65 1.46 -11.44
CA LEU A 61 -5.20 0.35 -10.62
C LEU A 61 -6.37 -0.33 -9.90
N LYS A 62 -7.28 0.46 -9.33
CA LYS A 62 -8.52 -0.03 -8.72
C LYS A 62 -9.35 -0.84 -9.72
N LYS A 63 -9.52 -0.37 -10.96
CA LYS A 63 -10.24 -1.10 -12.02
C LYS A 63 -9.56 -2.41 -12.37
N GLN A 64 -8.22 -2.44 -12.44
CA GLN A 64 -7.44 -3.65 -12.74
C GLN A 64 -7.55 -4.71 -11.63
N LEU A 65 -7.77 -4.29 -10.38
CA LEU A 65 -7.84 -5.15 -9.20
C LEU A 65 -9.28 -5.40 -8.71
N ARG A 66 -10.29 -4.86 -9.42
CA ARG A 66 -11.68 -4.85 -8.94
C ARG A 66 -12.23 -6.25 -8.66
N SER A 67 -11.95 -7.22 -9.54
CA SER A 67 -12.40 -8.60 -9.37
C SER A 67 -11.84 -9.21 -8.09
N GLU A 68 -10.55 -9.02 -7.85
CA GLU A 68 -9.88 -9.56 -6.67
C GLU A 68 -10.27 -8.83 -5.39
N ILE A 69 -10.42 -7.51 -5.43
CA ILE A 69 -10.91 -6.74 -4.28
C ILE A 69 -12.25 -7.32 -3.81
N THR A 70 -13.18 -7.55 -4.75
CA THR A 70 -14.50 -8.11 -4.43
C THR A 70 -14.41 -9.58 -3.99
N GLU A 71 -13.58 -10.39 -4.65
CA GLU A 71 -13.45 -11.82 -4.33
C GLU A 71 -12.75 -12.07 -3.00
N PHE A 72 -11.69 -11.31 -2.69
CA PHE A 72 -10.89 -11.51 -1.48
C PHE A 72 -11.68 -11.15 -0.22
N GLY A 73 -12.48 -10.10 -0.29
CA GLY A 73 -13.29 -9.64 0.82
C GLY A 73 -12.44 -9.29 2.05
N PHE A 74 -12.99 -9.56 3.21
CA PHE A 74 -12.34 -9.29 4.50
C PHE A 74 -12.67 -10.40 5.50
N PHE A 75 -11.97 -10.43 6.62
CA PHE A 75 -12.27 -11.35 7.72
C PHE A 75 -13.19 -10.66 8.74
N SER A 76 -14.24 -11.39 9.18
CA SER A 76 -15.13 -10.97 10.26
C SER A 76 -15.49 -12.13 11.16
N SER A 77 -15.45 -11.91 12.47
CA SER A 77 -15.82 -12.88 13.50
C SER A 77 -16.45 -12.17 14.69
N PHE A 78 -17.38 -12.82 15.38
CA PHE A 78 -17.87 -12.34 16.67
C PHE A 78 -16.94 -12.78 17.79
N ILE A 79 -16.76 -11.92 18.81
CA ILE A 79 -15.87 -12.17 19.95
C ILE A 79 -16.27 -13.44 20.74
N ASN A 80 -17.56 -13.76 20.79
CA ASN A 80 -18.10 -14.87 21.59
C ASN A 80 -18.66 -16.02 20.73
N SER A 81 -18.30 -16.11 19.46
CA SER A 81 -18.77 -17.16 18.56
C SER A 81 -17.62 -17.86 17.88
N THR A 82 -17.69 -19.17 17.78
CA THR A 82 -16.79 -19.97 16.95
C THR A 82 -17.17 -19.93 15.48
N GLU A 83 -18.32 -19.34 15.14
CA GLU A 83 -18.78 -19.20 13.76
C GLU A 83 -18.14 -17.98 13.12
N HIS A 84 -17.48 -18.21 12.00
CA HIS A 84 -16.92 -17.15 11.18
C HIS A 84 -17.99 -16.58 10.26
N MET A 85 -18.29 -15.31 10.42
CA MET A 85 -19.26 -14.61 9.60
C MET A 85 -18.78 -14.40 8.16
N HIS A 86 -17.50 -14.06 8.00
CA HIS A 86 -16.89 -13.80 6.71
C HIS A 86 -15.42 -14.22 6.73
N LYS A 87 -14.99 -14.95 5.70
CA LYS A 87 -13.60 -15.39 5.55
C LYS A 87 -12.96 -14.66 4.39
N GLN A 88 -11.83 -14.04 4.64
CA GLN A 88 -10.98 -13.49 3.59
C GLN A 88 -10.42 -14.62 2.71
N LYS A 89 -10.47 -14.45 1.38
CA LYS A 89 -10.10 -15.48 0.40
C LYS A 89 -8.77 -15.23 -0.30
N GLY A 90 -8.14 -14.11 -0.01
CA GLY A 90 -6.86 -13.75 -0.62
C GLY A 90 -6.30 -12.47 -0.06
N PHE A 91 -5.13 -12.06 -0.55
CA PHE A 91 -4.49 -10.81 -0.14
C PHE A 91 -3.66 -10.18 -1.26
N PHE A 92 -3.39 -8.89 -1.10
CA PHE A 92 -2.55 -8.11 -1.99
C PHE A 92 -1.17 -7.90 -1.35
N ARG A 93 -0.13 -8.19 -2.10
CA ARG A 93 1.22 -7.77 -1.78
C ARG A 93 1.61 -6.60 -2.69
N THR A 94 1.81 -5.45 -2.11
CA THR A 94 2.30 -4.26 -2.83
C THR A 94 3.81 -4.14 -2.66
N ASN A 95 4.53 -3.85 -3.73
CA ASN A 95 5.96 -3.60 -3.68
C ASN A 95 6.40 -2.51 -4.65
N CYS A 96 7.41 -1.76 -4.25
CA CYS A 96 8.20 -0.87 -5.11
C CYS A 96 9.68 -0.98 -4.71
N MET A 97 10.53 -0.01 -5.06
CA MET A 97 11.96 -0.09 -4.72
C MET A 97 12.22 -0.05 -3.21
N ASP A 98 11.63 0.91 -2.51
CA ASP A 98 11.79 1.11 -1.07
C ASP A 98 10.54 0.75 -0.26
N CYS A 99 9.43 0.48 -0.93
CA CYS A 99 8.13 0.15 -0.33
C CYS A 99 7.61 1.20 0.67
N LEU A 100 7.94 2.46 0.47
CA LEU A 100 7.49 3.57 1.31
C LEU A 100 6.31 4.32 0.66
N ASP A 101 6.58 5.44 0.00
CA ASP A 101 5.55 6.38 -0.44
C ASP A 101 4.55 5.76 -1.44
N ARG A 102 5.03 5.15 -2.53
CA ARG A 102 4.17 4.52 -3.55
C ARG A 102 3.34 3.37 -3.00
N THR A 103 3.95 2.58 -2.16
CA THR A 103 3.30 1.44 -1.51
C THR A 103 2.22 1.90 -0.56
N ASN A 104 2.49 2.90 0.29
CA ASN A 104 1.50 3.46 1.22
C ASN A 104 0.27 3.99 0.47
N VAL A 105 0.47 4.67 -0.65
CA VAL A 105 -0.62 5.18 -1.49
C VAL A 105 -1.45 4.05 -2.10
N ALA A 106 -0.83 3.02 -2.67
CA ALA A 106 -1.56 1.89 -3.23
C ALA A 106 -2.32 1.10 -2.15
N GLN A 107 -1.71 0.91 -0.99
CA GLN A 107 -2.35 0.25 0.16
C GLN A 107 -3.53 1.05 0.71
N SER A 108 -3.42 2.38 0.79
CA SER A 108 -4.54 3.23 1.23
C SER A 108 -5.74 3.12 0.28
N MET A 109 -5.52 3.01 -1.01
CA MET A 109 -6.60 2.78 -1.98
C MET A 109 -7.29 1.43 -1.76
N LEU A 110 -6.53 0.34 -1.58
CA LEU A 110 -7.07 -0.98 -1.29
C LEU A 110 -7.83 -1.01 0.05
N ALA A 111 -7.26 -0.40 1.08
CA ALA A 111 -7.90 -0.31 2.39
C ALA A 111 -9.21 0.51 2.36
N LYS A 112 -9.28 1.54 1.51
CA LYS A 112 -10.49 2.34 1.34
C LYS A 112 -11.64 1.51 0.76
N GLU A 113 -11.36 0.66 -0.22
CA GLU A 113 -12.36 -0.26 -0.78
C GLU A 113 -12.79 -1.30 0.27
N SER A 114 -11.84 -1.89 0.99
CA SER A 114 -12.15 -2.82 2.08
C SER A 114 -12.98 -2.17 3.20
N LEU A 115 -12.70 -0.91 3.56
CA LEU A 115 -13.49 -0.17 4.54
C LEU A 115 -14.94 0.03 4.09
N LYS A 116 -15.16 0.32 2.81
CA LYS A 116 -16.50 0.42 2.23
C LYS A 116 -17.28 -0.88 2.42
N ASP A 117 -16.67 -1.99 2.06
CA ASP A 117 -17.29 -3.31 2.16
C ASP A 117 -17.60 -3.67 3.62
N GLN A 118 -16.68 -3.39 4.55
CA GLN A 118 -16.88 -3.64 5.99
C GLN A 118 -18.01 -2.81 6.56
N LEU A 119 -18.07 -1.50 6.29
CA LEU A 119 -19.10 -0.61 6.78
C LEU A 119 -20.50 -0.97 6.21
N SER A 120 -20.55 -1.37 4.95
CA SER A 120 -21.78 -1.87 4.31
C SER A 120 -22.23 -3.19 4.94
N TYR A 121 -21.32 -4.12 5.18
CA TYR A 121 -21.60 -5.40 5.82
C TYR A 121 -22.14 -5.22 7.24
N MET A 122 -21.56 -4.31 8.01
CA MET A 122 -22.02 -3.96 9.36
C MET A 122 -23.33 -3.15 9.37
N LYS A 123 -23.90 -2.83 8.20
CA LYS A 123 -25.10 -2.00 8.04
C LYS A 123 -24.98 -0.61 8.69
N ILE A 124 -23.76 -0.12 8.87
CA ILE A 124 -23.51 1.24 9.38
C ILE A 124 -23.85 2.25 8.29
N ILE A 125 -23.66 1.88 7.05
CA ILE A 125 -23.83 2.74 5.88
C ILE A 125 -24.54 1.94 4.78
N GLY A 126 -25.37 2.63 4.00
CA GLY A 126 -26.12 2.03 2.89
C GLY A 126 -25.21 1.61 1.72
N ASN A 127 -25.73 0.76 0.85
CA ASN A 127 -25.04 0.32 -0.37
C ASN A 127 -24.73 1.52 -1.29
N GLY A 128 -23.59 1.50 -1.97
CA GLY A 128 -23.18 2.58 -2.86
C GLY A 128 -22.47 3.76 -2.17
N PHE A 129 -22.14 3.61 -0.91
CA PHE A 129 -21.39 4.59 -0.14
C PHE A 129 -19.98 4.83 -0.69
N GLU A 130 -19.56 6.09 -0.66
CA GLU A 130 -18.19 6.51 -0.90
C GLU A 130 -17.62 7.19 0.35
N VAL A 131 -16.43 6.77 0.79
CA VAL A 131 -15.75 7.32 1.99
C VAL A 131 -15.58 8.85 1.88
N ASP A 132 -15.33 9.33 0.66
CA ASP A 132 -15.13 10.77 0.41
C ASP A 132 -16.41 11.60 0.51
N SER A 133 -17.58 10.98 0.52
CA SER A 133 -18.86 11.68 0.73
C SER A 133 -19.08 12.11 2.19
N TYR A 134 -18.25 11.60 3.11
CA TYR A 134 -18.30 11.94 4.54
C TYR A 134 -16.99 12.63 4.95
N PRO A 135 -16.98 13.98 5.07
CA PRO A 135 -15.77 14.74 5.25
C PRO A 135 -14.93 14.34 6.46
N GLU A 136 -15.55 14.06 7.60
CA GLU A 136 -14.85 13.66 8.83
C GLU A 136 -14.22 12.28 8.70
N LEU A 137 -14.94 11.30 8.13
CA LEU A 137 -14.42 9.97 7.89
C LEU A 137 -13.26 10.02 6.88
N SER A 138 -13.43 10.75 5.78
CA SER A 138 -12.39 10.95 4.77
C SER A 138 -11.14 11.61 5.36
N ALA A 139 -11.30 12.66 6.17
CA ALA A 139 -10.19 13.34 6.83
C ALA A 139 -9.46 12.41 7.81
N THR A 140 -10.20 11.65 8.61
CA THR A 140 -9.64 10.69 9.57
C THR A 140 -8.89 9.57 8.84
N PHE A 141 -9.48 9.01 7.80
CA PHE A 141 -8.85 7.99 6.97
C PHE A 141 -7.54 8.47 6.34
N LYS A 142 -7.54 9.66 5.74
CA LYS A 142 -6.35 10.28 5.15
C LYS A 142 -5.25 10.53 6.19
N ARG A 143 -5.63 10.98 7.39
CA ARG A 143 -4.69 11.19 8.49
C ARG A 143 -4.03 9.89 8.93
N ILE A 144 -4.81 8.83 9.15
CA ILE A 144 -4.29 7.50 9.54
C ILE A 144 -3.26 6.99 8.52
N TRP A 145 -3.57 7.10 7.23
CA TRP A 145 -2.65 6.64 6.18
C TRP A 145 -1.43 7.54 6.00
N ALA A 146 -1.55 8.83 6.25
CA ALA A 146 -0.39 9.73 6.29
C ALA A 146 0.53 9.40 7.47
N ASP A 147 -0.04 9.17 8.65
CA ASP A 147 0.71 8.79 9.84
C ASP A 147 1.38 7.42 9.66
N ASN A 148 0.70 6.44 9.06
CA ASN A 148 1.29 5.16 8.70
C ASN A 148 2.50 5.32 7.77
N GLY A 149 2.39 6.14 6.73
CA GLY A 149 3.49 6.43 5.82
C GLY A 149 4.67 7.10 6.52
N ASP A 150 4.38 8.07 7.40
CA ASP A 150 5.40 8.76 8.19
C ASP A 150 6.14 7.80 9.11
N GLU A 151 5.44 6.92 9.83
CA GLU A 151 6.07 5.96 10.73
C GLU A 151 6.90 4.91 10.00
N CYS A 152 6.38 4.32 8.93
CA CYS A 152 7.16 3.40 8.09
C CYS A 152 8.43 4.07 7.56
N SER A 153 8.32 5.32 7.12
CA SER A 153 9.45 6.06 6.60
C SER A 153 10.48 6.42 7.68
N ARG A 154 10.05 6.81 8.88
CA ARG A 154 10.96 7.09 10.00
C ARG A 154 11.75 5.84 10.39
N GLN A 155 11.08 4.69 10.47
CA GLN A 155 11.73 3.43 10.81
C GLN A 155 12.74 2.98 9.76
N TYR A 156 12.40 3.10 8.48
CA TYR A 156 13.24 2.62 7.38
C TYR A 156 14.30 3.63 6.93
N ALA A 157 13.92 4.89 6.73
CA ALA A 157 14.77 5.94 6.18
C ALA A 157 15.24 6.97 7.22
N GLY A 158 14.72 6.91 8.44
CA GLY A 158 15.00 7.85 9.52
C GLY A 158 14.44 9.26 9.30
N THR A 159 13.52 9.43 8.34
CA THR A 159 12.85 10.70 8.02
C THR A 159 11.37 10.46 7.81
N GLY A 160 10.53 11.50 7.90
CA GLY A 160 9.12 11.39 7.52
C GLY A 160 8.92 11.02 6.04
N ALA A 161 7.70 10.61 5.69
CA ALA A 161 7.31 10.30 4.34
C ALA A 161 7.39 11.53 3.43
N LEU A 162 7.69 11.31 2.14
CA LEU A 162 7.59 12.37 1.15
C LEU A 162 6.13 12.58 0.77
N LYS A 163 5.76 13.84 0.53
CA LYS A 163 4.40 14.23 0.12
C LYS A 163 3.29 13.88 1.12
N ALA A 164 3.62 13.79 2.40
CA ALA A 164 2.67 13.52 3.47
C ALA A 164 1.52 14.54 3.53
N ASP A 165 1.79 15.81 3.21
CA ASP A 165 0.79 16.86 3.10
C ASP A 165 -0.27 16.56 2.02
N TYR A 166 0.17 16.00 0.90
CA TYR A 166 -0.76 15.61 -0.16
C TYR A 166 -1.68 14.46 0.29
N THR A 167 -1.15 13.49 1.03
CA THR A 167 -1.95 12.40 1.59
C THR A 167 -2.95 12.91 2.63
N ARG A 168 -2.56 13.91 3.46
CA ARG A 168 -3.40 14.49 4.52
C ARG A 168 -4.48 15.41 3.98
N PHE A 169 -4.11 16.31 3.06
CA PHE A 169 -4.97 17.43 2.66
C PHE A 169 -5.47 17.33 1.21
N GLY A 170 -5.00 16.35 0.44
CA GLY A 170 -5.33 16.21 -0.99
C GLY A 170 -4.69 17.27 -1.90
N LYS A 171 -3.84 18.16 -1.35
CA LYS A 171 -3.14 19.21 -2.08
C LYS A 171 -1.75 19.45 -1.52
N ARG A 172 -0.86 19.95 -2.38
CA ARG A 172 0.49 20.29 -1.97
C ARG A 172 0.54 21.64 -1.27
N THR A 173 1.28 21.68 -0.16
CA THR A 173 1.55 22.91 0.57
C THR A 173 2.99 23.34 0.35
N PHE A 174 3.28 24.65 0.50
CA PHE A 174 4.66 25.15 0.41
C PHE A 174 5.53 24.58 1.54
N SER A 175 5.00 24.52 2.75
CA SER A 175 5.67 23.92 3.90
C SER A 175 5.96 22.42 3.68
N GLY A 176 5.00 21.67 3.11
CA GLY A 176 5.20 20.27 2.75
C GLY A 176 6.27 20.09 1.68
N ALA A 177 6.33 20.97 0.67
CA ALA A 177 7.38 20.93 -0.35
C ALA A 177 8.78 21.18 0.24
N TRP A 178 8.89 22.10 1.18
CA TRP A 178 10.13 22.37 1.89
C TRP A 178 10.57 21.20 2.77
N ASN A 179 9.64 20.63 3.54
CA ASN A 179 9.90 19.44 4.35
C ASN A 179 10.32 18.23 3.48
N ASP A 180 9.70 18.04 2.33
CA ASP A 180 10.10 17.00 1.38
C ASP A 180 11.53 17.19 0.88
N CYS A 181 11.93 18.44 0.61
CA CYS A 181 13.30 18.74 0.19
C CYS A 181 14.30 18.37 1.30
N ILE A 182 14.03 18.77 2.55
CA ILE A 182 14.85 18.41 3.71
C ILE A 182 14.90 16.89 3.89
N ASN A 183 13.76 16.20 3.86
CA ASN A 183 13.69 14.76 4.00
C ASN A 183 14.45 14.03 2.89
N ALA A 184 14.32 14.47 1.63
CA ALA A 184 15.04 13.89 0.50
C ALA A 184 16.55 14.07 0.65
N PHE A 185 17.00 15.27 1.04
CA PHE A 185 18.42 15.54 1.30
C PHE A 185 18.97 14.70 2.46
N THR A 186 18.21 14.61 3.57
CA THR A 186 18.59 13.80 4.73
C THR A 186 18.65 12.31 4.39
N ARG A 187 17.69 11.78 3.59
CA ARG A 187 17.74 10.40 3.09
C ARG A 187 18.97 10.16 2.23
N TYR A 188 19.28 11.10 1.32
CA TYR A 188 20.47 11.02 0.48
C TYR A 188 21.74 10.95 1.32
N PHE A 189 21.88 11.85 2.30
CA PHE A 189 23.04 11.88 3.19
C PHE A 189 23.17 10.58 4.00
N ARG A 190 22.09 10.13 4.62
CA ARG A 190 22.08 8.89 5.41
C ARG A 190 22.40 7.65 4.57
N ASN A 191 21.86 7.57 3.36
CA ASN A 191 22.11 6.44 2.47
C ASN A 191 23.55 6.35 1.99
N ASN A 192 24.26 7.49 1.88
CA ASN A 192 25.63 7.52 1.37
C ASN A 192 26.68 7.54 2.48
N PHE A 193 26.37 8.03 3.67
CA PHE A 193 27.35 8.28 4.72
C PHE A 193 27.04 7.61 6.06
N ALA A 194 25.83 7.08 6.27
CA ALA A 194 25.41 6.51 7.55
C ALA A 194 24.65 5.17 7.40
N ASP A 195 25.09 4.31 6.49
CA ASP A 195 24.42 3.05 6.14
C ASP A 195 24.37 2.04 7.29
N GLY A 196 25.32 2.09 8.22
CA GLY A 196 25.36 1.21 9.39
C GLY A 196 24.10 1.28 10.27
N TYR A 197 23.52 2.45 10.42
CA TYR A 197 22.29 2.63 11.20
C TYR A 197 21.08 1.94 10.56
N ARG A 198 21.01 1.99 9.23
CA ARG A 198 19.97 1.34 8.43
C ARG A 198 20.05 -0.19 8.51
N GLN A 199 21.24 -0.76 8.53
CA GLN A 199 21.47 -2.19 8.68
C GLN A 199 20.96 -2.72 10.03
N VAL A 200 21.17 -1.97 11.12
CA VAL A 200 20.65 -2.32 12.44
C VAL A 200 19.13 -2.37 12.45
N THR A 201 18.47 -1.37 11.89
CA THR A 201 17.00 -1.32 11.80
C THR A 201 16.44 -2.48 10.98
N LEU A 202 17.06 -2.81 9.84
CA LEU A 202 16.66 -3.94 9.01
C LEU A 202 16.87 -5.29 9.72
N ASN A 203 17.93 -5.43 10.49
CA ASN A 203 18.18 -6.66 11.25
C ASN A 203 17.18 -6.84 12.39
N ILE A 204 16.81 -5.77 13.09
CA ILE A 204 15.76 -5.80 14.12
C ILE A 204 14.41 -6.18 13.50
N SER A 205 14.04 -5.58 12.37
CA SER A 205 12.79 -5.91 11.69
C SER A 205 12.74 -7.36 11.21
N ARG A 206 13.87 -7.93 10.79
CA ARG A 206 13.97 -9.35 10.44
C ARG A 206 13.81 -10.27 11.65
N LEU A 207 14.38 -9.90 12.80
CA LEU A 207 14.23 -10.66 14.06
C LEU A 207 12.78 -10.63 14.54
N CYS A 208 12.09 -9.50 14.47
CA CYS A 208 10.68 -9.39 14.85
C CYS A 208 9.72 -10.14 13.88
N ALA A 209 10.15 -10.45 12.67
CA ALA A 209 9.35 -11.22 11.71
C ALA A 209 9.50 -12.76 11.87
N ILE A 210 10.38 -13.22 12.77
CA ILE A 210 10.62 -14.66 13.06
C ILE A 210 9.82 -15.12 14.29
N PHE A 211 9.28 -14.20 15.07
CA PHE A 211 8.37 -14.44 16.20
C PHE A 211 6.94 -14.03 15.87
#